data_67ed6247b0b098ada8fdc36e2fc57e6a
#
_entry.id   67ed6247b0b098ada8fdc36e2fc57e6a
#
_cell.length_a   1.000
_cell.length_b   1.000
_cell.length_c   1.000
_cell.angle_alpha   90.00
_cell.angle_beta   90.00
_cell.angle_gamma   90.00
#
_symmetry.space_group_name_H-M   'P 1'
#
loop_
_entity.id
_entity.type
_entity.pdbx_description
1 polymer ?
#
loop_
_entity_poly.entity_id
_entity_poly.type
_entity_poly.pdbx_seq_one_letter_code
_entity_poly.pdbx_strand_id
1 'polypeptide(L)'
;MNKKLNCIQKTACFFLVLTIIAGMWGCAKKPVKYPPVKHPTDKPVVIEEEKVERTPLTRILMAEAAKFSAEGNNQDALFVYNQALSLAERKDKEQILSGIERVLTKTSPPVIEEFLQIKNLSIPHALLLYWLGLNLATQNNYLEAGKALDLFINTYPDHAYAEDARDLLAAMKSATFKRDTIGCLLPLSGKYQIFGNRALRGIQLAIQDLSKVHDREFHVIIKDTRSNPERAAQCVDELNQEKVMGILGPMLTPRTAGARAETLGIPLIALTQKSEFPLQGDYLFLNFITPEMQVRSLASYVFMELGLKKVAILYPDERYGKRYMELFWDVVDEFNGQVVGVESYDGKKTDFTTPIRKLTGEYYPLPDFLISETLPGEEFEISGVPEEGKILQNNRGGATTSIEEAIKIDFQALFIPDSVSRVNLILPQLAFNDATGMVLLGTNLWHQASLLTGAKGYNKNAVITDGYFGNSKNLITAGFEKGFKDLYATRPGFLEAIAYDTATILFEVALDGAVDSRESLKNALQGGRLFEGVTGNTWFDNTGSVHKELFLITVKRGRFMEISQ
;
A
#
# COMPACT_ATOMS: atom_id res chain seq x y z
N MET A 1 11.78 -12.01 31.19
CA MET A 1 12.76 -11.67 32.23
C MET A 1 13.44 -10.33 31.88
N ASN A 2 12.66 -9.26 31.63
CA ASN A 2 13.17 -7.92 31.28
C ASN A 2 12.14 -6.83 31.64
N LYS A 3 11.77 -6.74 32.92
CA LYS A 3 10.89 -5.68 33.46
C LYS A 3 11.35 -5.15 34.83
N LYS A 4 12.61 -5.32 35.23
CA LYS A 4 13.12 -4.85 36.55
C LYS A 4 14.36 -3.95 36.49
N LEU A 5 14.76 -3.43 35.32
CA LEU A 5 15.96 -2.57 35.23
C LEU A 5 15.68 -1.06 35.04
N ASN A 6 14.43 -0.61 34.97
CA ASN A 6 14.11 0.81 34.71
C ASN A 6 13.67 1.61 35.95
N CYS A 7 13.84 1.08 37.16
CA CYS A 7 13.44 1.76 38.39
C CYS A 7 14.61 2.32 39.24
N ILE A 8 15.86 1.99 38.90
CA ILE A 8 17.04 2.40 39.69
C ILE A 8 17.71 3.68 39.17
N GLN A 9 17.47 4.07 37.90
CA GLN A 9 18.07 5.30 37.34
C GLN A 9 17.28 6.59 37.57
N LYS A 10 16.06 6.54 38.07
CA LYS A 10 15.25 7.75 38.40
C LYS A 10 15.38 8.27 39.82
N THR A 11 16.05 7.54 40.70
CA THR A 11 16.19 7.95 42.14
C THR A 11 17.55 8.61 42.41
N ALA A 12 18.51 8.55 41.50
CA ALA A 12 19.84 9.15 41.70
C ALA A 12 19.94 10.64 41.33
N CYS A 13 18.98 11.18 40.53
CA CYS A 13 18.98 12.60 40.14
C CYS A 13 18.25 13.55 41.08
N PHE A 14 17.56 13.04 42.09
CA PHE A 14 16.76 13.89 43.02
C PHE A 14 17.49 14.26 44.31
N PHE A 15 18.67 13.70 44.57
CA PHE A 15 19.45 13.97 45.80
C PHE A 15 20.64 14.91 45.61
N LEU A 16 20.93 15.41 44.41
CA LEU A 16 22.07 16.30 44.14
C LEU A 16 21.71 17.79 44.05
N VAL A 17 20.45 18.19 44.22
CA VAL A 17 20.00 19.60 44.15
C VAL A 17 19.67 20.19 45.52
N LEU A 18 19.71 19.42 46.61
CA LEU A 18 19.31 19.89 47.94
C LEU A 18 20.48 20.21 48.91
N THR A 19 21.74 20.24 48.48
CA THR A 19 22.90 20.50 49.33
C THR A 19 23.69 21.80 49.04
N ILE A 20 23.17 22.74 48.24
CA ILE A 20 23.81 24.03 47.94
C ILE A 20 23.07 25.27 48.48
N ILE A 21 22.04 25.10 49.33
CA ILE A 21 21.32 26.26 49.95
C ILE A 21 21.49 26.32 51.48
N ALA A 22 22.63 25.90 52.01
CA ALA A 22 22.91 26.08 53.44
C ALA A 22 24.36 26.59 53.63
N GLY A 23 24.63 27.85 53.31
CA GLY A 23 25.98 28.35 53.55
C GLY A 23 26.23 29.82 53.15
N MET A 24 25.32 30.75 53.44
CA MET A 24 25.64 32.17 53.44
C MET A 24 24.80 32.96 54.45
N TRP A 25 25.05 32.70 55.71
CA TRP A 25 24.75 33.66 56.77
C TRP A 25 26.04 33.91 57.54
N GLY A 26 26.54 35.14 57.44
CA GLY A 26 27.72 35.56 58.19
C GLY A 26 28.13 37.00 57.95
N CYS A 27 27.88 37.83 58.95
CA CYS A 27 28.55 39.05 59.31
C CYS A 27 28.14 40.38 58.64
N ALA A 28 27.18 41.04 59.26
CA ALA A 28 27.02 42.49 59.23
C ALA A 28 28.16 43.19 59.98
N LYS A 29 28.97 44.01 59.32
CA LYS A 29 29.88 44.95 59.94
C LYS A 29 29.19 46.29 60.18
N LYS A 30 29.31 46.83 61.39
CA LYS A 30 28.78 48.13 61.84
C LYS A 30 29.37 49.29 61.04
N PRO A 31 28.60 50.39 60.76
CA PRO A 31 29.11 51.55 60.06
C PRO A 31 30.05 52.39 60.97
N VAL A 32 31.21 52.77 60.39
CA VAL A 32 32.16 53.70 60.99
C VAL A 32 31.71 55.13 60.66
N LYS A 33 31.47 55.93 61.72
CA LYS A 33 31.20 57.39 61.58
C LYS A 33 32.49 58.11 61.33
N TYR A 34 32.59 58.84 60.21
CA TYR A 34 33.68 59.86 59.96
C TYR A 34 33.13 61.26 60.26
N PRO A 35 34.04 62.17 60.72
CA PRO A 35 33.64 63.55 61.06
C PRO A 35 33.46 64.39 59.77
N PRO A 36 32.72 65.53 59.85
CA PRO A 36 32.40 66.34 58.69
C PRO A 36 33.64 67.15 58.23
N VAL A 37 33.97 67.04 56.95
CA VAL A 37 34.93 67.86 56.24
C VAL A 37 34.28 69.12 55.70
N LYS A 38 34.81 70.27 56.06
CA LYS A 38 34.35 71.58 55.54
C LYS A 38 34.68 71.70 54.07
N HIS A 39 33.70 72.05 53.24
CA HIS A 39 33.88 72.38 51.85
C HIS A 39 34.34 73.85 51.67
N PRO A 40 35.28 74.09 50.75
CA PRO A 40 35.44 75.40 50.16
C PRO A 40 34.43 75.62 49.05
N THR A 41 33.81 76.75 49.01
CA THR A 41 32.93 77.22 47.98
C THR A 41 33.73 77.49 46.70
N ASP A 42 33.58 76.71 45.67
CA ASP A 42 33.97 77.03 44.34
C ASP A 42 32.77 76.84 43.37
N LYS A 43 32.74 77.74 42.40
CA LYS A 43 31.65 77.94 41.41
C LYS A 43 31.33 76.68 40.58
N PRO A 44 30.07 76.49 40.10
CA PRO A 44 29.80 75.39 39.26
C PRO A 44 30.51 75.50 37.90
N VAL A 45 31.42 74.55 37.64
CA VAL A 45 31.87 74.27 36.28
C VAL A 45 30.74 73.50 35.59
N VAL A 46 30.10 74.15 34.63
CA VAL A 46 29.20 73.51 33.70
C VAL A 46 30.04 72.58 32.81
N ILE A 47 30.12 71.31 33.14
CA ILE A 47 30.52 70.24 32.21
C ILE A 47 29.32 70.04 31.26
N GLU A 48 29.45 70.54 30.04
CA GLU A 48 28.59 70.08 28.97
C GLU A 48 28.83 68.55 28.83
N GLU A 49 27.89 67.73 29.35
CA GLU A 49 27.80 66.32 29.03
C GLU A 49 27.53 66.21 27.52
N GLU A 50 28.58 65.94 26.76
CA GLU A 50 28.50 65.48 25.39
C GLU A 50 27.58 64.25 25.42
N LYS A 51 26.33 64.37 25.02
CA LYS A 51 25.40 63.27 24.83
C LYS A 51 25.98 62.35 23.76
N VAL A 52 26.82 61.41 24.19
CA VAL A 52 27.17 60.28 23.35
C VAL A 52 25.87 59.55 23.10
N GLU A 53 25.28 59.79 21.95
CA GLU A 53 24.10 59.04 21.44
C GLU A 53 24.53 57.56 21.29
N ARG A 54 24.34 56.76 22.36
CA ARG A 54 24.59 55.32 22.32
C ARG A 54 23.66 54.75 21.28
N THR A 55 24.18 54.27 20.16
CA THR A 55 23.42 53.57 19.15
C THR A 55 22.60 52.47 19.83
N PRO A 56 21.26 52.44 19.69
CA PRO A 56 20.44 51.42 20.34
C PRO A 56 20.96 50.01 19.99
N LEU A 57 21.01 49.10 20.98
CA LEU A 57 21.52 47.74 20.81
C LEU A 57 20.83 47.02 19.63
N THR A 58 19.55 47.30 19.39
CA THR A 58 18.79 46.80 18.24
C THR A 58 19.42 47.17 16.89
N ARG A 59 19.96 48.42 16.74
CA ARG A 59 20.63 48.83 15.49
C ARG A 59 21.98 48.15 15.28
N ILE A 60 22.68 47.87 16.37
CA ILE A 60 23.97 47.14 16.31
C ILE A 60 23.68 45.71 15.84
N LEU A 61 22.70 45.03 16.47
CA LEU A 61 22.30 43.67 16.09
C LEU A 61 21.77 43.61 14.64
N MET A 62 21.00 44.57 14.19
CA MET A 62 20.56 44.63 12.80
C MET A 62 21.72 44.75 11.80
N ALA A 63 22.75 45.59 12.12
CA ALA A 63 23.91 45.71 11.28
C ALA A 63 24.74 44.43 11.24
N GLU A 64 24.87 43.74 12.37
CA GLU A 64 25.54 42.45 12.48
C GLU A 64 24.78 41.35 11.68
N ALA A 65 23.45 41.26 11.85
CA ALA A 65 22.64 40.33 11.07
C ALA A 65 22.73 40.58 9.56
N ALA A 66 22.73 41.86 9.15
CA ALA A 66 22.92 42.23 7.75
C ALA A 66 24.28 41.81 7.19
N LYS A 67 25.35 41.88 8.02
CA LYS A 67 26.67 41.41 7.68
C LYS A 67 26.70 39.88 7.47
N PHE A 68 26.16 39.10 8.41
CA PHE A 68 26.05 37.65 8.25
C PHE A 68 25.28 37.27 6.98
N SER A 69 24.19 37.96 6.69
CA SER A 69 23.43 37.72 5.46
C SER A 69 24.24 38.07 4.19
N ALA A 70 25.04 39.11 4.22
CA ALA A 70 25.91 39.48 3.10
C ALA A 70 27.01 38.44 2.87
N GLU A 71 27.49 37.79 3.92
CA GLU A 71 28.48 36.71 3.89
C GLU A 71 27.83 35.34 3.52
N GLY A 72 26.51 35.30 3.30
CA GLY A 72 25.75 34.07 2.95
C GLY A 72 25.41 33.20 4.15
N ASN A 73 25.75 33.63 5.36
CA ASN A 73 25.41 32.91 6.60
C ASN A 73 24.02 33.29 7.10
N ASN A 74 23.01 32.77 6.42
CA ASN A 74 21.61 33.13 6.69
C ASN A 74 21.11 32.61 8.04
N GLN A 75 21.64 31.48 8.52
CA GLN A 75 21.27 30.90 9.82
C GLN A 75 21.66 31.84 10.96
N ASP A 76 22.91 32.28 11.02
CA ASP A 76 23.35 33.22 12.05
C ASP A 76 22.66 34.57 11.91
N ALA A 77 22.45 35.05 10.67
CA ALA A 77 21.67 36.26 10.43
C ALA A 77 20.27 36.19 11.07
N LEU A 78 19.56 35.09 10.91
CA LEU A 78 18.22 34.87 11.52
C LEU A 78 18.30 34.81 13.06
N PHE A 79 19.34 34.19 13.63
CA PHE A 79 19.54 34.18 15.09
C PHE A 79 19.74 35.60 15.65
N VAL A 80 20.58 36.40 15.00
CA VAL A 80 20.83 37.78 15.45
C VAL A 80 19.59 38.66 15.23
N TYR A 81 18.86 38.49 14.12
CA TYR A 81 17.60 39.18 13.93
C TYR A 81 16.53 38.76 14.97
N ASN A 82 16.50 37.51 15.38
CA ASN A 82 15.61 37.06 16.45
C ASN A 82 15.91 37.77 17.79
N GLN A 83 17.18 37.95 18.12
CA GLN A 83 17.60 38.73 19.28
C GLN A 83 17.21 40.20 19.14
N ALA A 84 17.48 40.81 17.98
CA ALA A 84 17.09 42.19 17.71
C ALA A 84 15.58 42.39 17.88
N LEU A 85 14.76 41.46 17.36
CA LEU A 85 13.30 41.53 17.42
C LEU A 85 12.77 41.36 18.86
N SER A 86 13.43 40.54 19.70
CA SER A 86 13.07 40.35 21.12
C SER A 86 13.27 41.62 21.97
N LEU A 87 14.21 42.48 21.55
CA LEU A 87 14.59 43.75 22.24
C LEU A 87 13.96 44.98 21.59
N ALA A 88 13.26 44.82 20.46
CA ALA A 88 12.80 45.91 19.62
C ALA A 88 11.64 46.70 20.20
N GLU A 89 11.75 48.02 20.20
CA GLU A 89 10.63 48.94 20.40
C GLU A 89 9.67 48.89 19.16
N ARG A 90 8.43 49.32 19.36
CA ARG A 90 7.41 49.27 18.31
C ARG A 90 7.85 49.94 16.98
N LYS A 91 8.61 51.03 17.05
CA LYS A 91 9.12 51.79 15.87
C LYS A 91 10.17 51.02 15.04
N ASP A 92 10.95 50.13 15.66
CA ASP A 92 12.03 49.40 15.00
C ASP A 92 11.60 48.03 14.47
N LYS A 93 10.45 47.50 14.94
CA LYS A 93 9.95 46.14 14.59
C LYS A 93 9.77 45.96 13.08
N GLU A 94 9.16 46.90 12.41
CA GLU A 94 8.91 46.82 10.98
C GLU A 94 10.18 46.72 10.15
N GLN A 95 11.21 47.50 10.52
CA GLN A 95 12.50 47.46 9.85
C GLN A 95 13.22 46.13 10.07
N ILE A 96 13.12 45.56 11.28
CA ILE A 96 13.71 44.25 11.60
C ILE A 96 13.01 43.16 10.84
N LEU A 97 11.64 43.13 10.80
CA LEU A 97 10.85 42.15 10.04
C LEU A 97 11.20 42.21 8.55
N SER A 98 11.33 43.40 7.95
CA SER A 98 11.77 43.51 6.57
C SER A 98 13.19 42.99 6.34
N GLY A 99 14.07 43.09 7.35
CA GLY A 99 15.38 42.46 7.33
C GLY A 99 15.33 40.94 7.36
N ILE A 100 14.49 40.39 8.23
CA ILE A 100 14.23 38.94 8.33
C ILE A 100 13.71 38.39 7.00
N GLU A 101 12.73 39.03 6.40
CA GLU A 101 12.14 38.59 5.12
C GLU A 101 13.19 38.52 4.02
N ARG A 102 14.07 39.53 3.91
CA ARG A 102 15.18 39.53 2.95
C ARG A 102 16.16 38.37 3.16
N VAL A 103 16.38 37.94 4.40
CA VAL A 103 17.19 36.76 4.70
C VAL A 103 16.44 35.50 4.33
N LEU A 104 15.17 35.38 4.70
CA LEU A 104 14.32 34.23 4.43
C LEU A 104 14.19 33.92 2.93
N THR A 105 14.20 34.95 2.05
CA THR A 105 14.22 34.72 0.59
C THR A 105 15.39 33.88 0.09
N LYS A 106 16.50 33.85 0.83
CA LYS A 106 17.75 33.17 0.46
C LYS A 106 18.07 31.99 1.37
N THR A 107 17.22 31.72 2.37
CA THR A 107 17.47 30.68 3.36
C THR A 107 16.99 29.33 2.82
N SER A 108 17.81 28.29 2.99
CA SER A 108 17.41 26.93 2.59
C SER A 108 16.28 26.39 3.46
N PRO A 109 15.35 25.59 2.89
CA PRO A 109 14.23 25.01 3.63
C PRO A 109 14.62 24.32 4.94
N PRO A 110 15.67 23.46 5.02
CA PRO A 110 16.06 22.82 6.28
C PRO A 110 16.37 23.79 7.42
N VAL A 111 16.98 24.93 7.12
CA VAL A 111 17.28 25.97 8.13
C VAL A 111 15.99 26.60 8.64
N ILE A 112 15.02 26.85 7.78
CA ILE A 112 13.72 27.41 8.19
C ILE A 112 12.97 26.42 9.07
N GLU A 113 13.03 25.12 8.73
CA GLU A 113 12.42 24.04 9.51
C GLU A 113 13.04 23.93 10.92
N GLU A 114 14.37 24.09 11.04
CA GLU A 114 15.05 24.17 12.35
C GLU A 114 14.50 25.33 13.19
N PHE A 115 14.32 26.52 12.59
CA PHE A 115 13.77 27.68 13.29
C PHE A 115 12.32 27.44 13.76
N LEU A 116 11.50 26.73 12.99
CA LEU A 116 10.13 26.38 13.37
C LEU A 116 10.07 25.47 14.62
N GLN A 117 11.15 24.76 14.97
CA GLN A 117 11.23 23.92 16.18
C GLN A 117 11.68 24.68 17.43
N ILE A 118 12.14 25.92 17.30
CA ILE A 118 12.66 26.71 18.43
C ILE A 118 11.50 27.20 19.30
N LYS A 119 11.50 26.83 20.57
CA LYS A 119 10.54 27.35 21.54
C LYS A 119 10.81 28.81 21.87
N ASN A 120 9.77 29.64 21.98
CA ASN A 120 9.85 31.07 22.33
C ASN A 120 10.62 31.91 21.31
N LEU A 121 10.50 31.59 20.03
CA LEU A 121 11.05 32.37 18.94
C LEU A 121 10.33 33.72 18.84
N SER A 122 11.08 34.82 18.67
CA SER A 122 10.52 36.17 18.45
C SER A 122 10.10 36.38 17.00
N ILE A 123 10.75 35.70 16.06
CA ILE A 123 10.35 35.72 14.64
C ILE A 123 8.96 35.09 14.50
N PRO A 124 8.00 35.77 13.83
CA PRO A 124 6.67 35.22 13.66
C PRO A 124 6.67 33.90 12.88
N HIS A 125 6.06 32.86 13.44
CA HIS A 125 5.89 31.57 12.76
C HIS A 125 5.17 31.68 11.41
N ALA A 126 4.28 32.65 11.27
CA ALA A 126 3.61 32.95 10.01
C ALA A 126 4.61 33.24 8.88
N LEU A 127 5.63 34.06 9.15
CA LEU A 127 6.67 34.38 8.16
C LEU A 127 7.48 33.14 7.79
N LEU A 128 7.86 32.35 8.79
CA LEU A 128 8.66 31.14 8.55
C LEU A 128 7.90 30.13 7.69
N LEU A 129 6.63 29.87 7.97
CA LEU A 129 5.80 28.95 7.20
C LEU A 129 5.57 29.43 5.77
N TYR A 130 5.27 30.71 5.58
CA TYR A 130 5.09 31.28 4.24
C TYR A 130 6.34 31.17 3.39
N TRP A 131 7.51 31.59 3.94
CA TRP A 131 8.80 31.53 3.23
C TRP A 131 9.31 30.10 3.04
N LEU A 132 9.01 29.18 3.97
CA LEU A 132 9.28 27.76 3.77
C LEU A 132 8.53 27.24 2.54
N GLY A 133 7.23 27.50 2.47
CA GLY A 133 6.41 27.10 1.33
C GLY A 133 6.91 27.68 0.01
N LEU A 134 7.25 28.96 -0.02
CA LEU A 134 7.76 29.63 -1.22
C LEU A 134 9.12 29.08 -1.67
N ASN A 135 10.04 28.87 -0.73
CA ASN A 135 11.38 28.35 -1.05
C ASN A 135 11.34 26.89 -1.50
N LEU A 136 10.47 26.06 -0.91
CA LEU A 136 10.22 24.70 -1.39
C LEU A 136 9.60 24.67 -2.79
N ALA A 137 8.67 25.58 -3.08
CA ALA A 137 8.07 25.70 -4.41
C ALA A 137 9.08 26.07 -5.49
N THR A 138 10.03 26.97 -5.18
CA THR A 138 11.11 27.34 -6.11
C THR A 138 12.08 26.18 -6.41
N GLN A 139 12.17 25.21 -5.50
CA GLN A 139 12.95 23.97 -5.68
C GLN A 139 12.14 22.85 -6.36
N ASN A 140 10.94 23.14 -6.85
CA ASN A 140 9.97 22.17 -7.40
C ASN A 140 9.54 21.07 -6.41
N ASN A 141 9.75 21.26 -5.11
CA ASN A 141 9.24 20.37 -4.08
C ASN A 141 7.81 20.78 -3.69
N TYR A 142 6.89 20.60 -4.64
CA TYR A 142 5.51 21.10 -4.53
C TYR A 142 4.71 20.43 -3.42
N LEU A 143 5.04 19.17 -3.07
CA LEU A 143 4.36 18.44 -2.00
C LEU A 143 4.60 19.10 -0.64
N GLU A 144 5.86 19.27 -0.26
CA GLU A 144 6.20 19.89 1.03
C GLU A 144 5.87 21.39 1.04
N ALA A 145 6.02 22.07 -0.11
CA ALA A 145 5.55 23.45 -0.27
C ALA A 145 4.06 23.59 0.02
N GLY A 146 3.24 22.66 -0.52
CA GLY A 146 1.81 22.62 -0.27
C GLY A 146 1.47 22.45 1.19
N LYS A 147 2.12 21.51 1.89
CA LYS A 147 1.92 21.29 3.34
C LYS A 147 2.24 22.55 4.16
N ALA A 148 3.35 23.21 3.88
CA ALA A 148 3.76 24.43 4.58
C ALA A 148 2.76 25.58 4.35
N LEU A 149 2.31 25.77 3.09
CA LEU A 149 1.35 26.82 2.74
C LEU A 149 -0.07 26.51 3.27
N ASP A 150 -0.52 25.26 3.22
CA ASP A 150 -1.80 24.86 3.81
C ASP A 150 -1.81 25.09 5.32
N LEU A 151 -0.71 24.71 6.02
CA LEU A 151 -0.57 24.97 7.46
C LEU A 151 -0.57 26.48 7.75
N PHE A 152 0.12 27.29 6.93
CA PHE A 152 0.13 28.73 7.05
C PHE A 152 -1.27 29.33 6.90
N ILE A 153 -1.99 28.98 5.83
CA ILE A 153 -3.33 29.51 5.54
C ILE A 153 -4.34 29.13 6.65
N ASN A 154 -4.28 27.89 7.13
CA ASN A 154 -5.18 27.40 8.16
C ASN A 154 -4.90 28.03 9.54
N THR A 155 -3.63 28.32 9.84
CA THR A 155 -3.21 28.88 11.14
C THR A 155 -3.32 30.42 11.16
N TYR A 156 -3.09 31.07 10.02
CA TYR A 156 -3.02 32.53 9.90
C TYR A 156 -3.88 33.04 8.72
N PRO A 157 -5.20 32.81 8.71
CA PRO A 157 -6.08 33.10 7.56
C PRO A 157 -6.16 34.60 7.20
N ASP A 158 -5.94 35.48 8.18
CA ASP A 158 -6.00 36.96 8.04
C ASP A 158 -4.64 37.62 7.86
N HIS A 159 -3.55 36.83 7.69
CA HIS A 159 -2.23 37.38 7.48
C HIS A 159 -2.12 38.05 6.11
N ALA A 160 -1.29 39.11 6.01
CA ALA A 160 -1.11 39.86 4.76
C ALA A 160 -0.75 39.00 3.54
N TYR A 161 -0.03 37.87 3.75
CA TYR A 161 0.36 36.92 2.70
C TYR A 161 -0.62 35.77 2.49
N ALA A 162 -1.79 35.78 3.15
CA ALA A 162 -2.70 34.63 3.06
C ALA A 162 -3.34 34.49 1.67
N GLU A 163 -3.62 35.60 0.99
CA GLU A 163 -4.14 35.60 -0.38
C GLU A 163 -3.08 35.11 -1.36
N ASP A 164 -1.87 35.63 -1.26
CA ASP A 164 -0.70 35.24 -2.05
C ASP A 164 -0.35 33.75 -1.90
N ALA A 165 -0.43 33.24 -0.67
CA ALA A 165 -0.26 31.82 -0.38
C ALA A 165 -1.34 30.95 -1.02
N ARG A 166 -2.61 31.38 -1.02
CA ARG A 166 -3.71 30.69 -1.71
C ARG A 166 -3.51 30.67 -3.22
N ASP A 167 -3.12 31.79 -3.80
CA ASP A 167 -2.84 31.88 -5.24
C ASP A 167 -1.65 31.01 -5.65
N LEU A 168 -0.58 31.02 -4.86
CA LEU A 168 0.57 30.16 -5.11
C LEU A 168 0.19 28.66 -5.00
N LEU A 169 -0.58 28.30 -3.98
CA LEU A 169 -1.06 26.95 -3.79
C LEU A 169 -1.96 26.50 -4.96
N ALA A 170 -2.89 27.36 -5.41
CA ALA A 170 -3.73 27.08 -6.57
C ALA A 170 -2.91 26.95 -7.86
N ALA A 171 -1.91 27.81 -8.06
CA ALA A 171 -1.00 27.73 -9.20
C ALA A 171 -0.17 26.42 -9.19
N MET A 172 0.33 26.03 -8.02
CA MET A 172 1.05 24.75 -7.84
C MET A 172 0.13 23.56 -8.12
N LYS A 173 -1.07 23.56 -7.59
CA LYS A 173 -2.08 22.52 -7.85
C LYS A 173 -2.38 22.42 -9.35
N SER A 174 -2.60 23.52 -10.02
CA SER A 174 -2.82 23.56 -11.48
C SER A 174 -1.57 23.18 -12.30
N ALA A 175 -0.38 23.39 -11.74
CA ALA A 175 0.89 23.07 -12.40
C ALA A 175 1.32 21.62 -12.20
N THR A 176 0.79 20.92 -11.19
CA THR A 176 1.23 19.57 -10.83
C THR A 176 0.64 18.47 -11.69
N PHE A 177 -0.55 18.64 -12.25
CA PHE A 177 -1.14 17.66 -13.15
C PHE A 177 -2.26 18.19 -14.05
N LYS A 178 -2.51 17.47 -15.15
CA LYS A 178 -3.64 17.68 -16.06
C LYS A 178 -4.71 16.63 -15.76
N ARG A 179 -5.93 17.08 -15.35
CA ARG A 179 -7.03 16.19 -14.93
C ARG A 179 -7.51 15.21 -15.99
N ASP A 180 -7.31 15.53 -17.25
CA ASP A 180 -7.71 14.74 -18.41
C ASP A 180 -6.56 13.86 -18.96
N THR A 181 -5.42 13.84 -18.28
CA THR A 181 -4.21 13.18 -18.81
C THR A 181 -3.62 12.22 -17.80
N ILE A 182 -3.53 10.94 -18.16
CA ILE A 182 -2.81 9.90 -17.38
C ILE A 182 -1.53 9.46 -18.09
N GLY A 183 -0.57 8.99 -17.28
CA GLY A 183 0.60 8.28 -17.76
C GLY A 183 0.37 6.77 -17.80
N CYS A 184 0.96 6.07 -18.76
CA CYS A 184 0.97 4.62 -18.80
C CYS A 184 2.39 4.08 -18.89
N LEU A 185 2.74 3.18 -17.99
CA LEU A 185 4.01 2.44 -17.95
C LEU A 185 3.78 1.00 -18.41
N LEU A 186 4.07 0.70 -19.66
CA LEU A 186 3.81 -0.61 -20.25
C LEU A 186 5.07 -1.17 -20.91
N PRO A 187 5.29 -2.51 -20.87
CA PRO A 187 6.34 -3.16 -21.65
C PRO A 187 5.87 -3.34 -23.11
N LEU A 188 6.10 -2.35 -23.96
CA LEU A 188 5.63 -2.38 -25.35
C LEU A 188 6.67 -2.95 -26.32
N SER A 189 7.89 -3.20 -25.85
CA SER A 189 8.96 -3.87 -26.58
C SER A 189 9.61 -4.98 -25.76
N GLY A 190 10.34 -5.89 -26.44
CA GLY A 190 11.05 -6.99 -25.81
C GLY A 190 10.17 -8.21 -25.48
N LYS A 191 10.67 -9.08 -24.61
CA LYS A 191 10.09 -10.39 -24.28
C LYS A 191 8.63 -10.33 -23.83
N TYR A 192 8.25 -9.30 -23.11
CA TYR A 192 6.93 -9.17 -22.48
C TYR A 192 5.97 -8.21 -23.20
N GLN A 193 6.30 -7.80 -24.44
CA GLN A 193 5.50 -6.86 -25.23
C GLN A 193 4.05 -7.29 -25.43
N ILE A 194 3.78 -8.60 -25.48
CA ILE A 194 2.43 -9.13 -25.65
C ILE A 194 1.50 -8.70 -24.52
N PHE A 195 1.99 -8.65 -23.29
CA PHE A 195 1.20 -8.24 -22.12
C PHE A 195 0.94 -6.73 -22.14
N GLY A 196 1.95 -5.92 -22.47
CA GLY A 196 1.80 -4.47 -22.59
C GLY A 196 0.81 -4.08 -23.70
N ASN A 197 0.90 -4.72 -24.86
CA ASN A 197 -0.02 -4.47 -25.97
C ASN A 197 -1.47 -4.88 -25.65
N ARG A 198 -1.67 -5.94 -24.88
CA ARG A 198 -2.99 -6.34 -24.38
C ARG A 198 -3.57 -5.29 -23.43
N ALA A 199 -2.81 -4.88 -22.44
CA ALA A 199 -3.23 -3.82 -21.50
C ALA A 199 -3.56 -2.52 -22.26
N LEU A 200 -2.74 -2.13 -23.24
CA LEU A 200 -2.95 -0.93 -24.04
C LEU A 200 -4.30 -0.93 -24.77
N ARG A 201 -4.74 -2.08 -25.30
CA ARG A 201 -6.06 -2.19 -25.95
C ARG A 201 -7.21 -1.92 -24.97
N GLY A 202 -7.10 -2.42 -23.74
CA GLY A 202 -8.10 -2.13 -22.69
C GLY A 202 -8.15 -0.63 -22.37
N ILE A 203 -6.98 0.01 -22.18
CA ILE A 203 -6.88 1.46 -21.93
C ILE A 203 -7.48 2.29 -23.06
N GLN A 204 -7.19 1.92 -24.32
CA GLN A 204 -7.73 2.63 -25.49
C GLN A 204 -9.26 2.57 -25.53
N LEU A 205 -9.85 1.40 -25.23
CA LEU A 205 -11.31 1.28 -25.15
C LEU A 205 -11.88 2.11 -23.99
N ALA A 206 -11.23 2.12 -22.82
CA ALA A 206 -11.66 2.94 -21.68
C ALA A 206 -11.73 4.44 -22.04
N ILE A 207 -10.69 4.95 -22.71
CA ILE A 207 -10.66 6.34 -23.19
C ILE A 207 -11.80 6.62 -24.14
N GLN A 208 -12.04 5.73 -25.11
CA GLN A 208 -13.11 5.90 -26.08
C GLN A 208 -14.49 5.93 -25.41
N ASP A 209 -14.73 5.07 -24.45
CA ASP A 209 -16.01 4.99 -23.75
C ASP A 209 -16.21 6.17 -22.79
N LEU A 210 -15.18 6.55 -22.03
CA LEU A 210 -15.22 7.73 -21.16
C LEU A 210 -15.42 9.02 -21.97
N SER A 211 -14.73 9.17 -23.11
CA SER A 211 -14.89 10.34 -23.96
C SER A 211 -16.32 10.48 -24.50
N LYS A 212 -16.98 9.36 -24.82
CA LYS A 212 -18.39 9.37 -25.23
C LYS A 212 -19.34 9.72 -24.08
N VAL A 213 -19.08 9.17 -22.87
CA VAL A 213 -19.95 9.39 -21.69
C VAL A 213 -19.87 10.82 -21.19
N HIS A 214 -18.67 11.42 -21.17
CA HIS A 214 -18.43 12.74 -20.58
C HIS A 214 -18.37 13.87 -21.60
N ASP A 215 -18.53 13.60 -22.90
CA ASP A 215 -18.42 14.56 -24.02
C ASP A 215 -17.17 15.46 -23.92
N ARG A 216 -16.01 14.81 -23.63
CA ARG A 216 -14.71 15.47 -23.51
C ARG A 216 -13.57 14.55 -23.92
N GLU A 217 -12.44 15.13 -24.29
CA GLU A 217 -11.24 14.37 -24.63
C GLU A 217 -10.46 13.95 -23.38
N PHE A 218 -9.99 12.72 -23.38
CA PHE A 218 -9.06 12.14 -22.41
C PHE A 218 -7.76 11.75 -23.11
N HIS A 219 -6.64 12.02 -22.43
CA HIS A 219 -5.32 11.81 -23.00
C HIS A 219 -4.54 10.77 -22.20
N VAL A 220 -3.79 9.94 -22.92
CA VAL A 220 -2.88 8.97 -22.32
C VAL A 220 -1.49 9.13 -22.90
N ILE A 221 -0.51 9.36 -22.04
CA ILE A 221 0.90 9.44 -22.41
C ILE A 221 1.55 8.09 -22.12
N ILE A 222 1.88 7.37 -23.18
CA ILE A 222 2.37 6.00 -23.10
C ILE A 222 3.90 6.01 -23.13
N LYS A 223 4.51 5.32 -22.17
CA LYS A 223 5.95 5.11 -22.06
C LYS A 223 6.29 3.63 -22.07
N ASP A 224 7.20 3.25 -22.95
CA ASP A 224 7.71 1.88 -23.03
C ASP A 224 8.78 1.65 -21.96
N THR A 225 8.48 0.79 -20.98
CA THR A 225 9.40 0.42 -19.91
C THR A 225 10.46 -0.58 -20.35
N ARG A 226 10.29 -1.23 -21.53
CA ARG A 226 11.17 -2.30 -22.05
C ARG A 226 11.40 -3.43 -21.04
N SER A 227 10.49 -3.58 -20.06
CA SER A 227 10.63 -4.50 -18.91
C SER A 227 11.91 -4.26 -18.08
N ASN A 228 12.46 -3.04 -18.13
CA ASN A 228 13.69 -2.64 -17.45
C ASN A 228 13.35 -1.72 -16.25
N PRO A 229 13.84 -2.00 -15.02
CA PRO A 229 13.53 -1.23 -13.82
C PRO A 229 14.01 0.23 -13.88
N GLU A 230 15.22 0.47 -14.39
CA GLU A 230 15.81 1.80 -14.47
C GLU A 230 15.07 2.65 -15.52
N ARG A 231 14.71 2.02 -16.66
CA ARG A 231 13.89 2.69 -17.67
C ARG A 231 12.50 3.03 -17.14
N ALA A 232 11.90 2.15 -16.34
CA ALA A 232 10.60 2.42 -15.73
C ALA A 232 10.64 3.65 -14.81
N ALA A 233 11.70 3.81 -13.99
CA ALA A 233 11.89 5.01 -13.17
C ALA A 233 12.08 6.28 -14.02
N GLN A 234 12.91 6.22 -15.09
CA GLN A 234 13.07 7.34 -16.04
C GLN A 234 11.73 7.72 -16.69
N CYS A 235 10.92 6.73 -17.05
CA CYS A 235 9.58 6.99 -17.59
C CYS A 235 8.68 7.74 -16.62
N VAL A 236 8.80 7.50 -15.31
CA VAL A 236 8.08 8.28 -14.27
C VAL A 236 8.52 9.73 -14.30
N ASP A 237 9.83 10.02 -14.41
CA ASP A 237 10.33 11.39 -14.53
C ASP A 237 9.79 12.09 -15.78
N GLU A 238 9.80 11.40 -16.90
CA GLU A 238 9.24 11.93 -18.15
C GLU A 238 7.73 12.22 -18.03
N LEU A 239 6.97 11.33 -17.38
CA LEU A 239 5.53 11.54 -17.13
C LEU A 239 5.26 12.68 -16.14
N ASN A 240 6.16 12.89 -15.17
CA ASN A 240 6.08 14.03 -14.28
C ASN A 240 6.24 15.37 -15.02
N GLN A 241 7.19 15.45 -15.96
CA GLN A 241 7.38 16.62 -16.82
C GLN A 241 6.16 16.91 -17.70
N GLU A 242 5.45 15.88 -18.13
CA GLU A 242 4.20 15.98 -18.88
C GLU A 242 2.98 16.36 -18.01
N LYS A 243 3.18 16.45 -16.67
CA LYS A 243 2.15 16.83 -15.71
C LYS A 243 0.95 15.89 -15.70
N VAL A 244 1.17 14.59 -15.84
CA VAL A 244 0.09 13.60 -15.72
C VAL A 244 -0.49 13.60 -14.30
N MET A 245 -1.79 13.38 -14.17
CA MET A 245 -2.48 13.35 -12.87
C MET A 245 -2.13 12.11 -12.06
N GLY A 246 -1.97 10.96 -12.71
CA GLY A 246 -1.65 9.67 -12.13
C GLY A 246 -1.07 8.74 -13.18
N ILE A 247 -0.55 7.61 -12.73
CA ILE A 247 0.15 6.64 -13.58
C ILE A 247 -0.53 5.27 -13.46
N LEU A 248 -0.87 4.68 -14.59
CA LEU A 248 -1.29 3.31 -14.74
C LEU A 248 -0.08 2.43 -15.08
N GLY A 249 0.11 1.33 -14.36
CA GLY A 249 1.28 0.47 -14.46
C GLY A 249 2.38 0.88 -13.45
N PRO A 250 3.54 0.25 -13.51
CA PRO A 250 3.96 -0.80 -14.46
C PRO A 250 3.39 -2.18 -14.13
N MET A 251 3.62 -3.13 -15.04
CA MET A 251 3.23 -4.54 -14.83
C MET A 251 4.36 -5.37 -14.22
N LEU A 252 5.60 -5.16 -14.62
CA LEU A 252 6.73 -6.06 -14.32
C LEU A 252 7.78 -5.48 -13.39
N THR A 253 7.91 -4.16 -13.31
CA THR A 253 8.96 -3.45 -12.58
C THR A 253 8.37 -2.45 -11.56
N PRO A 254 7.44 -2.90 -10.66
CA PRO A 254 6.69 -1.95 -9.85
C PRO A 254 7.56 -1.22 -8.81
N ARG A 255 8.55 -1.90 -8.20
CA ARG A 255 9.34 -1.33 -7.10
C ARG A 255 10.08 -0.04 -7.45
N THR A 256 10.86 -0.04 -8.54
CA THR A 256 11.68 1.12 -8.94
C THR A 256 10.81 2.28 -9.45
N ALA A 257 9.81 1.99 -10.26
CA ALA A 257 8.86 3.00 -10.73
C ALA A 257 8.04 3.56 -9.54
N GLY A 258 7.59 2.69 -8.63
CA GLY A 258 6.85 3.08 -7.43
C GLY A 258 7.67 4.00 -6.53
N ALA A 259 8.90 3.64 -6.19
CA ALA A 259 9.78 4.48 -5.37
C ALA A 259 9.98 5.87 -6.01
N ARG A 260 10.06 5.95 -7.34
CA ARG A 260 10.19 7.23 -8.02
C ARG A 260 8.88 8.03 -8.01
N ALA A 261 7.73 7.37 -8.24
CA ALA A 261 6.41 7.99 -8.18
C ALA A 261 6.11 8.52 -6.77
N GLU A 262 6.43 7.74 -5.72
CA GLU A 262 6.33 8.14 -4.31
C GLU A 262 7.13 9.43 -4.04
N THR A 263 8.40 9.47 -4.44
CA THR A 263 9.26 10.65 -4.28
C THR A 263 8.68 11.90 -4.95
N LEU A 264 7.96 11.74 -6.05
CA LEU A 264 7.38 12.84 -6.85
C LEU A 264 5.91 13.13 -6.48
N GLY A 265 5.34 12.40 -5.51
CA GLY A 265 3.94 12.54 -5.12
C GLY A 265 2.96 12.27 -6.26
N ILE A 266 3.20 11.24 -7.07
CA ILE A 266 2.36 10.87 -8.21
C ILE A 266 1.61 9.58 -7.89
N PRO A 267 0.26 9.57 -7.77
CA PRO A 267 -0.49 8.34 -7.60
C PRO A 267 -0.22 7.36 -8.73
N LEU A 268 0.22 6.15 -8.36
CA LEU A 268 0.59 5.11 -9.30
C LEU A 268 -0.17 3.82 -8.98
N ILE A 269 -0.98 3.34 -9.92
CA ILE A 269 -1.71 2.08 -9.81
C ILE A 269 -0.99 1.00 -10.62
N ALA A 270 -0.28 0.11 -9.96
CA ALA A 270 0.45 -0.97 -10.61
C ALA A 270 -0.48 -2.14 -10.99
N LEU A 271 -0.20 -2.77 -12.13
CA LEU A 271 -0.85 -4.00 -12.58
C LEU A 271 0.06 -5.21 -12.25
N THR A 272 0.13 -5.59 -10.99
CA THR A 272 1.04 -6.63 -10.49
C THR A 272 0.36 -7.50 -9.42
N GLN A 273 0.83 -8.74 -9.24
CA GLN A 273 0.36 -9.65 -8.19
C GLN A 273 1.08 -9.47 -6.83
N LYS A 274 1.98 -8.50 -6.72
CA LYS A 274 2.77 -8.27 -5.52
C LYS A 274 1.96 -7.48 -4.49
N SER A 275 1.25 -8.19 -3.62
CA SER A 275 0.38 -7.60 -2.62
C SER A 275 1.09 -6.63 -1.66
N GLU A 276 2.39 -6.81 -1.46
CA GLU A 276 3.21 -5.93 -0.64
C GLU A 276 3.60 -4.59 -1.31
N PHE A 277 3.26 -4.39 -2.58
CA PHE A 277 3.66 -3.19 -3.32
C PHE A 277 3.08 -1.88 -2.75
N PRO A 278 1.80 -1.77 -2.40
CA PRO A 278 1.25 -0.54 -1.85
C PRO A 278 1.87 -0.14 -0.50
N LEU A 279 2.33 -1.11 0.28
CA LEU A 279 2.96 -0.87 1.59
C LEU A 279 4.32 -0.14 1.52
N GLN A 280 4.81 0.15 0.31
CA GLN A 280 6.09 0.83 0.09
C GLN A 280 5.97 2.35 0.00
N GLY A 281 4.76 2.90 0.02
CA GLY A 281 4.51 4.34 -0.01
C GLY A 281 3.03 4.71 -0.05
N ASP A 282 2.73 5.97 0.23
CA ASP A 282 1.36 6.49 0.34
C ASP A 282 0.69 6.73 -1.04
N TYR A 283 1.49 6.96 -2.09
CA TYR A 283 1.02 7.20 -3.46
C TYR A 283 0.95 5.94 -4.32
N LEU A 284 1.16 4.77 -3.70
CA LEU A 284 1.26 3.49 -4.40
C LEU A 284 -0.01 2.66 -4.22
N PHE A 285 -0.55 2.21 -5.33
CA PHE A 285 -1.77 1.42 -5.41
C PHE A 285 -1.53 0.18 -6.25
N LEU A 286 -2.33 -0.85 -6.00
CA LEU A 286 -2.34 -2.09 -6.75
C LEU A 286 -3.74 -2.31 -7.32
N ASN A 287 -3.88 -2.59 -8.61
CA ASN A 287 -5.13 -3.12 -9.15
C ASN A 287 -4.86 -4.38 -9.97
N PHE A 288 -4.85 -5.51 -9.29
CA PHE A 288 -4.67 -6.82 -9.90
C PHE A 288 -5.25 -7.91 -8.98
N ILE A 289 -5.45 -9.12 -9.48
CA ILE A 289 -5.81 -10.24 -8.62
C ILE A 289 -4.57 -10.78 -7.90
N THR A 290 -4.70 -10.96 -6.60
CA THR A 290 -3.61 -11.53 -5.78
C THR A 290 -3.91 -12.98 -5.38
N PRO A 291 -2.90 -13.76 -4.99
CA PRO A 291 -3.11 -15.08 -4.43
C PRO A 291 -4.05 -15.08 -3.21
N GLU A 292 -3.91 -14.11 -2.34
CA GLU A 292 -4.73 -13.93 -1.13
C GLU A 292 -6.21 -13.76 -1.46
N MET A 293 -6.54 -12.93 -2.46
CA MET A 293 -7.93 -12.75 -2.91
C MET A 293 -8.51 -14.03 -3.45
N GLN A 294 -7.74 -14.79 -4.24
CA GLN A 294 -8.20 -16.02 -4.85
C GLN A 294 -8.51 -17.09 -3.79
N VAL A 295 -7.61 -17.33 -2.85
CA VAL A 295 -7.82 -18.31 -1.79
C VAL A 295 -8.96 -17.92 -0.86
N ARG A 296 -9.10 -16.63 -0.53
CA ARG A 296 -10.18 -16.11 0.30
C ARG A 296 -11.54 -16.25 -0.38
N SER A 297 -11.63 -15.97 -1.67
CA SER A 297 -12.86 -16.15 -2.45
C SER A 297 -13.30 -17.62 -2.51
N LEU A 298 -12.34 -18.54 -2.72
CA LEU A 298 -12.62 -19.99 -2.70
C LEU A 298 -13.04 -20.47 -1.31
N ALA A 299 -12.34 -20.05 -0.26
CA ALA A 299 -12.66 -20.43 1.12
C ALA A 299 -14.01 -19.89 1.55
N SER A 300 -14.31 -18.61 1.26
CA SER A 300 -15.63 -18.04 1.53
C SER A 300 -16.74 -18.88 0.90
N TYR A 301 -16.61 -19.23 -0.36
CA TYR A 301 -17.60 -20.07 -1.05
C TYR A 301 -17.73 -21.46 -0.41
N VAL A 302 -16.62 -22.11 -0.12
CA VAL A 302 -16.59 -23.46 0.45
C VAL A 302 -17.22 -23.51 1.85
N PHE A 303 -16.83 -22.57 2.71
CA PHE A 303 -17.24 -22.61 4.12
C PHE A 303 -18.56 -21.88 4.40
N MET A 304 -18.81 -20.73 3.73
CA MET A 304 -20.01 -19.94 4.00
C MET A 304 -21.20 -20.34 3.11
N GLU A 305 -20.96 -20.60 1.81
CA GLU A 305 -22.06 -20.92 0.88
C GLU A 305 -22.36 -22.43 0.84
N LEU A 306 -21.32 -23.27 0.76
CA LEU A 306 -21.52 -24.72 0.71
C LEU A 306 -21.59 -25.37 2.10
N GLY A 307 -21.19 -24.67 3.17
CA GLY A 307 -21.20 -25.18 4.54
C GLY A 307 -20.24 -26.35 4.79
N LEU A 308 -19.22 -26.54 3.92
CA LEU A 308 -18.23 -27.60 4.06
C LEU A 308 -17.29 -27.28 5.22
N LYS A 309 -16.57 -28.29 5.75
CA LYS A 309 -15.69 -28.09 6.89
C LYS A 309 -14.30 -28.69 6.71
N LYS A 310 -14.19 -29.74 5.92
CA LYS A 310 -12.93 -30.48 5.73
C LYS A 310 -12.43 -30.34 4.30
N VAL A 311 -11.21 -29.87 4.17
CA VAL A 311 -10.56 -29.68 2.87
C VAL A 311 -9.20 -30.35 2.83
N ALA A 312 -8.71 -30.62 1.62
CA ALA A 312 -7.35 -31.10 1.40
C ALA A 312 -6.65 -30.21 0.35
N ILE A 313 -5.33 -30.29 0.32
CA ILE A 313 -4.47 -29.51 -0.58
C ILE A 313 -3.53 -30.46 -1.32
N LEU A 314 -3.50 -30.36 -2.65
CA LEU A 314 -2.56 -31.08 -3.50
C LEU A 314 -1.80 -30.06 -4.35
N TYR A 315 -0.51 -29.85 -4.10
CA TYR A 315 0.21 -28.73 -4.68
C TYR A 315 1.57 -29.11 -5.29
N PRO A 316 2.03 -28.40 -6.35
CA PRO A 316 3.38 -28.61 -6.89
C PRO A 316 4.44 -28.12 -5.89
N ASP A 317 5.52 -28.89 -5.69
CA ASP A 317 6.67 -28.54 -4.86
C ASP A 317 7.54 -27.45 -5.53
N GLU A 318 6.90 -26.33 -5.86
CA GLU A 318 7.46 -25.14 -6.47
C GLU A 318 7.05 -23.91 -5.65
N ARG A 319 7.75 -22.79 -5.83
CA ARG A 319 7.46 -21.53 -5.11
C ARG A 319 5.98 -21.10 -5.20
N TYR A 320 5.39 -21.27 -6.39
CA TYR A 320 3.98 -20.95 -6.62
C TYR A 320 3.05 -21.81 -5.76
N GLY A 321 3.22 -23.15 -5.85
CA GLY A 321 2.38 -24.11 -5.12
C GLY A 321 2.49 -23.94 -3.61
N LYS A 322 3.71 -23.79 -3.09
CA LYS A 322 3.96 -23.56 -1.64
C LYS A 322 3.26 -22.29 -1.15
N ARG A 323 3.39 -21.18 -1.89
CA ARG A 323 2.74 -19.91 -1.51
C ARG A 323 1.21 -20.03 -1.45
N TYR A 324 0.58 -20.69 -2.42
CA TYR A 324 -0.86 -20.89 -2.41
C TYR A 324 -1.32 -21.87 -1.33
N MET A 325 -0.53 -22.92 -1.06
CA MET A 325 -0.80 -23.86 0.01
C MET A 325 -0.80 -23.18 1.37
N GLU A 326 0.25 -22.42 1.69
CA GLU A 326 0.38 -21.65 2.93
C GLU A 326 -0.79 -20.69 3.11
N LEU A 327 -1.09 -19.87 2.09
CA LEU A 327 -2.20 -18.92 2.13
C LEU A 327 -3.56 -19.58 2.28
N PHE A 328 -3.79 -20.70 1.60
CA PHE A 328 -5.06 -21.39 1.69
C PHE A 328 -5.24 -22.02 3.07
N TRP A 329 -4.18 -22.56 3.64
CA TRP A 329 -4.20 -23.11 5.00
C TRP A 329 -4.56 -22.03 6.03
N ASP A 330 -3.86 -20.90 6.01
CA ASP A 330 -4.13 -19.78 6.91
C ASP A 330 -5.58 -19.29 6.80
N VAL A 331 -6.08 -19.16 5.57
CA VAL A 331 -7.47 -18.73 5.35
C VAL A 331 -8.48 -19.77 5.79
N VAL A 332 -8.20 -21.07 5.63
CA VAL A 332 -9.07 -22.14 6.14
C VAL A 332 -9.25 -22.05 7.66
N ASP A 333 -8.18 -21.78 8.38
CA ASP A 333 -8.22 -21.60 9.84
C ASP A 333 -9.05 -20.36 10.23
N GLU A 334 -8.94 -19.25 9.51
CA GLU A 334 -9.79 -18.06 9.73
C GLU A 334 -11.28 -18.35 9.58
N PHE A 335 -11.66 -19.24 8.66
CA PHE A 335 -13.06 -19.67 8.46
C PHE A 335 -13.49 -20.81 9.38
N ASN A 336 -12.66 -21.19 10.37
CA ASN A 336 -12.89 -22.35 11.26
C ASN A 336 -13.09 -23.66 10.48
N GLY A 337 -12.45 -23.80 9.34
CA GLY A 337 -12.36 -25.02 8.56
C GLY A 337 -11.24 -25.93 9.06
N GLN A 338 -11.12 -27.11 8.47
CA GLN A 338 -10.09 -28.07 8.82
C GLN A 338 -9.36 -28.56 7.57
N VAL A 339 -8.05 -28.41 7.53
CA VAL A 339 -7.19 -29.04 6.52
C VAL A 339 -6.85 -30.45 7.02
N VAL A 340 -7.41 -31.48 6.38
CA VAL A 340 -7.24 -32.88 6.80
C VAL A 340 -6.18 -33.62 6.01
N GLY A 341 -5.71 -33.06 4.90
CA GLY A 341 -4.64 -33.67 4.10
C GLY A 341 -3.88 -32.63 3.28
N VAL A 342 -2.55 -32.75 3.23
CA VAL A 342 -1.69 -31.88 2.43
C VAL A 342 -0.57 -32.72 1.82
N GLU A 343 -0.55 -32.75 0.48
CA GLU A 343 0.50 -33.49 -0.23
C GLU A 343 1.10 -32.64 -1.35
N SER A 344 2.41 -32.74 -1.49
CA SER A 344 3.13 -32.09 -2.58
C SER A 344 3.52 -33.12 -3.66
N TYR A 345 3.73 -32.59 -4.88
CA TYR A 345 4.26 -33.39 -5.97
C TYR A 345 5.33 -32.64 -6.78
N ASP A 346 6.21 -33.41 -7.40
CA ASP A 346 7.20 -32.86 -8.32
C ASP A 346 6.51 -32.41 -9.62
N GLY A 347 6.54 -31.10 -9.89
CA GLY A 347 5.93 -30.50 -11.07
C GLY A 347 6.50 -30.97 -12.43
N LYS A 348 7.58 -31.76 -12.44
CA LYS A 348 8.14 -32.36 -13.65
C LYS A 348 7.59 -33.76 -13.95
N LYS A 349 6.93 -34.38 -12.99
CA LYS A 349 6.31 -35.70 -13.14
C LYS A 349 4.92 -35.60 -13.76
N THR A 350 4.49 -36.67 -14.37
CA THR A 350 3.15 -36.85 -14.95
C THR A 350 2.34 -37.92 -14.25
N ASP A 351 2.96 -38.68 -13.33
CA ASP A 351 2.30 -39.65 -12.45
C ASP A 351 2.15 -39.04 -11.06
N PHE A 352 0.90 -38.94 -10.62
CA PHE A 352 0.48 -38.36 -9.34
C PHE A 352 -0.15 -39.40 -8.42
N THR A 353 -0.06 -40.70 -8.75
CA THR A 353 -0.62 -41.80 -7.97
C THR A 353 -0.16 -41.80 -6.52
N THR A 354 1.15 -41.64 -6.26
CA THR A 354 1.68 -41.63 -4.89
C THR A 354 1.10 -40.50 -4.02
N PRO A 355 1.16 -39.20 -4.41
CA PRO A 355 0.57 -38.14 -3.59
C PRO A 355 -0.97 -38.26 -3.46
N ILE A 356 -1.67 -38.77 -4.48
CA ILE A 356 -3.11 -39.03 -4.40
C ILE A 356 -3.39 -40.10 -3.36
N ARG A 357 -2.71 -41.26 -3.42
CA ARG A 357 -2.90 -42.35 -2.46
C ARG A 357 -2.55 -41.96 -1.02
N LYS A 358 -1.61 -41.04 -0.85
CA LYS A 358 -1.30 -40.47 0.47
C LYS A 358 -2.47 -39.64 0.99
N LEU A 359 -3.05 -38.78 0.15
CA LEU A 359 -4.23 -37.96 0.52
C LEU A 359 -5.45 -38.82 0.85
N THR A 360 -5.64 -39.93 0.16
CA THR A 360 -6.77 -40.85 0.40
C THR A 360 -6.51 -41.85 1.53
N GLY A 361 -5.30 -41.82 2.14
CA GLY A 361 -4.93 -42.75 3.22
C GLY A 361 -4.47 -44.15 2.74
N GLU A 362 -4.58 -44.48 1.45
CA GLU A 362 -4.25 -45.79 0.91
C GLU A 362 -2.75 -46.13 0.86
N TYR A 363 -1.89 -45.08 0.97
CA TYR A 363 -0.44 -45.23 0.89
C TYR A 363 0.17 -45.79 2.16
N TYR A 364 -0.43 -45.52 3.32
CA TYR A 364 0.11 -45.93 4.60
C TYR A 364 -0.46 -47.30 4.96
N PRO A 365 0.40 -48.34 5.09
CA PRO A 365 -0.07 -49.63 5.60
C PRO A 365 -0.63 -49.42 7.02
N LEU A 366 -1.71 -50.13 7.31
CA LEU A 366 -2.22 -50.18 8.68
C LEU A 366 -1.09 -50.62 9.60
N PRO A 367 -0.84 -49.95 10.74
CA PRO A 367 0.12 -50.41 11.72
C PRO A 367 -0.12 -51.87 12.12
N ASP A 368 0.92 -52.66 12.29
CA ASP A 368 0.83 -54.09 12.57
C ASP A 368 -0.07 -54.44 13.79
N PHE A 369 -0.19 -53.51 14.74
CA PHE A 369 -1.10 -53.68 15.89
C PHE A 369 -2.58 -53.55 15.53
N LEU A 370 -2.92 -52.95 14.39
CA LEU A 370 -4.30 -52.87 13.84
C LEU A 370 -4.59 -54.04 12.89
N ILE A 371 -3.55 -54.73 12.44
CA ILE A 371 -3.61 -56.00 11.65
C ILE A 371 -3.52 -57.18 12.62
N SER A 372 -4.02 -57.06 13.84
CA SER A 372 -3.95 -58.16 14.77
C SER A 372 -4.57 -59.41 14.16
N GLU A 373 -3.78 -60.47 14.03
CA GLU A 373 -4.28 -61.82 13.91
C GLU A 373 -5.29 -62.00 15.06
N THR A 374 -6.57 -61.88 14.80
CA THR A 374 -7.59 -62.25 15.77
C THR A 374 -7.43 -63.70 16.09
N LEU A 375 -6.79 -63.95 17.25
CA LEU A 375 -6.91 -65.26 17.88
C LEU A 375 -8.41 -65.55 18.05
N PRO A 376 -8.88 -66.74 17.69
CA PRO A 376 -10.29 -67.03 17.73
C PRO A 376 -10.82 -66.92 19.17
N GLY A 377 -11.53 -65.91 19.52
CA GLY A 377 -12.24 -65.77 20.79
C GLY A 377 -12.17 -64.49 21.60
N GLU A 378 -11.38 -63.51 21.22
CA GLU A 378 -11.37 -62.24 21.96
C GLU A 378 -11.95 -61.08 21.13
N GLU A 379 -13.09 -60.57 21.59
CA GLU A 379 -13.65 -59.30 21.10
C GLU A 379 -12.81 -58.13 21.66
N PHE A 380 -12.01 -57.47 20.83
CA PHE A 380 -11.32 -56.21 21.20
C PHE A 380 -12.24 -55.06 20.84
N GLU A 381 -12.80 -54.39 21.85
CA GLU A 381 -13.41 -53.04 21.67
C GLU A 381 -12.31 -52.00 21.49
N ILE A 382 -12.09 -51.55 20.26
CA ILE A 382 -11.19 -50.40 19.97
C ILE A 382 -12.05 -49.15 20.19
N SER A 383 -11.89 -48.50 21.34
CA SER A 383 -12.47 -47.20 21.61
C SER A 383 -11.84 -46.13 20.70
N GLY A 384 -12.62 -45.62 19.75
CA GLY A 384 -12.16 -44.51 18.85
C GLY A 384 -12.27 -44.80 17.37
N VAL A 385 -12.67 -46.02 16.94
CA VAL A 385 -12.98 -46.29 15.53
C VAL A 385 -14.47 -46.04 15.29
N PRO A 386 -14.88 -45.27 14.27
CA PRO A 386 -16.30 -45.09 13.93
C PRO A 386 -16.99 -46.43 13.73
N GLU A 387 -18.28 -46.56 14.10
CA GLU A 387 -19.07 -47.79 14.03
C GLU A 387 -19.13 -48.44 12.62
N GLU A 388 -18.83 -47.68 11.58
CA GLU A 388 -18.75 -48.16 10.19
C GLU A 388 -17.56 -49.15 9.95
N GLY A 389 -16.53 -49.14 10.83
CA GLY A 389 -15.41 -50.14 10.79
C GLY A 389 -15.75 -51.52 11.35
N LYS A 390 -16.92 -51.72 12.01
CA LYS A 390 -17.32 -53.01 12.62
C LYS A 390 -17.91 -54.04 11.65
N ILE A 391 -18.09 -53.69 10.35
CA ILE A 391 -18.78 -54.56 9.37
C ILE A 391 -17.91 -55.72 8.83
N LEU A 392 -16.62 -55.75 9.17
CA LEU A 392 -15.68 -56.66 8.51
C LEU A 392 -15.48 -58.01 9.20
N GLN A 393 -16.26 -58.40 10.21
CA GLN A 393 -15.97 -59.65 10.94
C GLN A 393 -16.98 -60.81 10.79
N ASN A 394 -17.96 -60.73 9.93
CA ASN A 394 -18.90 -61.89 9.77
C ASN A 394 -19.12 -62.30 8.32
N ASN A 395 -18.12 -62.96 7.71
CA ASN A 395 -18.40 -63.90 6.64
C ASN A 395 -17.32 -65.00 6.54
N ARG A 396 -17.55 -66.12 7.20
CA ARG A 396 -16.90 -67.37 6.88
C ARG A 396 -17.45 -67.88 5.56
N GLY A 397 -16.76 -67.64 4.48
CA GLY A 397 -17.12 -68.20 3.18
C GLY A 397 -16.31 -67.45 2.10
N GLY A 398 -15.13 -67.93 1.80
CA GLY A 398 -14.30 -67.78 0.63
C GLY A 398 -14.63 -66.67 -0.40
N ALA A 399 -14.50 -65.44 -0.01
CA ALA A 399 -14.23 -64.33 -0.90
C ALA A 399 -13.35 -63.38 -0.12
N THR A 400 -12.13 -63.19 -0.57
CA THR A 400 -11.28 -62.05 -0.22
C THR A 400 -12.06 -60.80 -0.64
N THR A 401 -12.95 -60.34 0.21
CA THR A 401 -13.47 -58.95 0.10
C THR A 401 -12.29 -58.08 0.45
N SER A 402 -11.71 -57.51 -0.56
CA SER A 402 -10.58 -56.63 -0.45
C SER A 402 -10.92 -55.49 0.55
N ILE A 403 -10.02 -55.25 1.47
CA ILE A 403 -10.03 -54.09 2.38
C ILE A 403 -10.21 -52.74 1.59
N GLU A 404 -10.18 -52.81 0.26
CA GLU A 404 -10.35 -51.74 -0.71
C GLU A 404 -11.74 -51.06 -0.70
N GLU A 405 -12.77 -51.67 -0.09
CA GLU A 405 -14.12 -51.06 -0.10
C GLU A 405 -14.40 -50.04 1.02
N ALA A 406 -13.45 -49.75 1.92
CA ALA A 406 -13.71 -48.99 3.13
C ALA A 406 -12.92 -47.67 3.27
N ILE A 407 -12.06 -47.30 2.33
CA ILE A 407 -11.37 -46.01 2.46
C ILE A 407 -12.23 -44.89 1.92
N LYS A 408 -13.01 -44.32 2.82
CA LYS A 408 -13.84 -43.14 2.52
C LYS A 408 -12.96 -41.89 2.61
N ILE A 409 -12.92 -41.12 1.51
CA ILE A 409 -12.22 -39.81 1.48
C ILE A 409 -12.74 -38.94 2.61
N ASP A 410 -11.86 -38.42 3.46
CA ASP A 410 -12.21 -37.63 4.64
C ASP A 410 -12.34 -36.12 4.36
N PHE A 411 -12.13 -35.66 3.14
CA PHE A 411 -12.27 -34.25 2.74
C PHE A 411 -13.40 -34.04 1.73
N GLN A 412 -14.02 -32.89 1.83
CA GLN A 412 -15.18 -32.49 1.03
C GLN A 412 -14.79 -31.60 -0.17
N ALA A 413 -13.63 -30.94 -0.09
CA ALA A 413 -13.06 -30.15 -1.17
C ALA A 413 -11.54 -30.36 -1.26
N LEU A 414 -11.01 -30.30 -2.49
CA LEU A 414 -9.59 -30.44 -2.79
C LEU A 414 -9.09 -29.20 -3.55
N PHE A 415 -8.14 -28.48 -2.95
CA PHE A 415 -7.50 -27.34 -3.57
C PHE A 415 -6.25 -27.76 -4.34
N ILE A 416 -6.19 -27.41 -5.64
CA ILE A 416 -5.06 -27.75 -6.51
C ILE A 416 -4.55 -26.46 -7.19
N PRO A 417 -3.61 -25.72 -6.58
CA PRO A 417 -3.04 -24.50 -7.14
C PRO A 417 -1.98 -24.83 -8.19
N ASP A 418 -2.40 -25.12 -9.41
CA ASP A 418 -1.49 -25.41 -10.51
C ASP A 418 -2.06 -24.97 -11.87
N SER A 419 -1.25 -25.07 -12.90
CA SER A 419 -1.60 -24.81 -14.28
C SER A 419 -2.63 -25.82 -14.81
N VAL A 420 -3.47 -25.39 -15.73
CA VAL A 420 -4.47 -26.27 -16.36
C VAL A 420 -3.86 -27.49 -17.05
N SER A 421 -2.65 -27.38 -17.56
CA SER A 421 -1.95 -28.51 -18.22
C SER A 421 -1.66 -29.65 -17.24
N ARG A 422 -1.23 -29.37 -16.01
CA ARG A 422 -1.02 -30.37 -14.97
C ARG A 422 -2.34 -30.87 -14.40
N VAL A 423 -3.28 -29.98 -14.17
CA VAL A 423 -4.61 -30.32 -13.69
C VAL A 423 -5.31 -31.31 -14.61
N ASN A 424 -5.19 -31.15 -15.91
CA ASN A 424 -5.72 -32.11 -16.90
C ASN A 424 -5.11 -33.53 -16.80
N LEU A 425 -3.91 -33.67 -16.17
CA LEU A 425 -3.31 -34.98 -15.87
C LEU A 425 -3.72 -35.47 -14.48
N ILE A 426 -3.90 -34.57 -13.51
CA ILE A 426 -4.24 -34.91 -12.12
C ILE A 426 -5.69 -35.39 -12.02
N LEU A 427 -6.67 -34.70 -12.62
CA LEU A 427 -8.08 -35.00 -12.43
C LEU A 427 -8.47 -36.42 -12.86
N PRO A 428 -8.01 -36.97 -14.01
CA PRO A 428 -8.25 -38.38 -14.34
C PRO A 428 -7.62 -39.36 -13.35
N GLN A 429 -6.43 -39.04 -12.81
CA GLN A 429 -5.75 -39.89 -11.84
C GLN A 429 -6.40 -39.89 -10.47
N LEU A 430 -7.02 -38.75 -10.05
CA LEU A 430 -7.90 -38.74 -8.88
C LEU A 430 -9.04 -39.74 -9.04
N ALA A 431 -9.74 -39.71 -10.19
CA ALA A 431 -10.83 -40.62 -10.46
C ALA A 431 -10.37 -42.09 -10.58
N PHE A 432 -9.17 -42.33 -11.12
CA PHE A 432 -8.57 -43.68 -11.21
C PHE A 432 -8.26 -44.28 -9.82
N ASN A 433 -7.92 -43.41 -8.84
CA ASN A 433 -7.70 -43.81 -7.45
C ASN A 433 -8.93 -43.56 -6.58
N ASP A 434 -10.13 -43.67 -7.15
CA ASP A 434 -11.44 -43.55 -6.47
C ASP A 434 -11.65 -42.25 -5.68
N ALA A 435 -10.75 -41.26 -5.84
CA ALA A 435 -10.86 -39.94 -5.24
C ALA A 435 -11.86 -39.07 -6.02
N THR A 436 -13.14 -39.27 -5.75
CA THR A 436 -14.27 -38.61 -6.46
C THR A 436 -15.28 -38.00 -5.49
N GLY A 437 -16.19 -37.20 -6.00
CA GLY A 437 -17.30 -36.62 -5.22
C GLY A 437 -17.01 -35.31 -4.51
N MET A 438 -15.75 -34.96 -4.27
CA MET A 438 -15.37 -33.69 -3.65
C MET A 438 -15.49 -32.52 -4.63
N VAL A 439 -15.56 -31.31 -4.08
CA VAL A 439 -15.44 -30.05 -4.82
C VAL A 439 -13.95 -29.84 -5.18
N LEU A 440 -13.68 -29.52 -6.44
CA LEU A 440 -12.35 -29.27 -6.94
C LEU A 440 -12.11 -27.75 -7.00
N LEU A 441 -11.13 -27.25 -6.28
CA LEU A 441 -10.86 -25.82 -6.16
C LEU A 441 -9.62 -25.46 -6.96
N GLY A 442 -9.78 -24.50 -7.89
CA GLY A 442 -8.70 -24.03 -8.75
C GLY A 442 -8.54 -22.52 -8.77
N THR A 443 -7.33 -22.07 -9.06
CA THR A 443 -7.02 -20.66 -9.29
C THR A 443 -7.44 -20.23 -10.71
N ASN A 444 -7.28 -18.96 -11.02
CA ASN A 444 -7.52 -18.42 -12.37
C ASN A 444 -6.74 -19.15 -13.49
N LEU A 445 -5.68 -19.88 -13.16
CA LEU A 445 -4.94 -20.68 -14.14
C LEU A 445 -5.75 -21.84 -14.72
N TRP A 446 -6.86 -22.23 -14.07
CA TRP A 446 -7.78 -23.25 -14.58
C TRP A 446 -8.78 -22.70 -15.60
N HIS A 447 -9.01 -21.39 -15.63
CA HIS A 447 -9.98 -20.76 -16.52
C HIS A 447 -9.45 -20.68 -17.97
N GLN A 448 -9.21 -21.83 -18.57
CA GLN A 448 -8.74 -21.98 -19.94
C GLN A 448 -9.56 -23.06 -20.66
N ALA A 449 -9.80 -22.86 -21.96
CA ALA A 449 -10.59 -23.78 -22.78
C ALA A 449 -10.06 -25.23 -22.75
N SER A 450 -8.76 -25.42 -22.51
CA SER A 450 -8.13 -26.72 -22.39
C SER A 450 -8.63 -27.54 -21.18
N LEU A 451 -9.15 -26.93 -20.12
CA LEU A 451 -9.80 -27.65 -19.02
C LEU A 451 -11.08 -28.36 -19.47
N LEU A 452 -11.84 -27.73 -20.38
CA LEU A 452 -13.10 -28.28 -20.89
C LEU A 452 -12.89 -29.51 -21.78
N THR A 453 -11.74 -29.63 -22.41
CA THR A 453 -11.40 -30.72 -23.33
C THR A 453 -10.49 -31.77 -22.70
N GLY A 454 -9.41 -31.36 -21.99
CA GLY A 454 -8.39 -32.24 -21.43
C GLY A 454 -8.89 -33.06 -20.25
N ALA A 455 -9.65 -32.45 -19.35
CA ALA A 455 -10.24 -33.13 -18.19
C ALA A 455 -11.75 -33.37 -18.36
N LYS A 456 -12.21 -33.57 -19.59
CA LYS A 456 -13.63 -33.78 -19.89
C LYS A 456 -14.20 -34.97 -19.10
N GLY A 457 -15.23 -34.69 -18.31
CA GLY A 457 -15.89 -35.71 -17.46
C GLY A 457 -15.39 -35.68 -16.00
N TYR A 458 -14.18 -35.23 -15.73
CA TYR A 458 -13.56 -35.16 -14.41
C TYR A 458 -13.61 -33.77 -13.76
N ASN A 459 -14.04 -32.75 -14.50
CA ASN A 459 -14.06 -31.34 -14.11
C ASN A 459 -15.45 -30.81 -13.67
N LYS A 460 -16.44 -31.69 -13.46
CA LYS A 460 -17.84 -31.30 -13.21
C LYS A 460 -18.05 -30.54 -11.90
N ASN A 461 -17.24 -30.83 -10.89
CA ASN A 461 -17.31 -30.20 -9.57
C ASN A 461 -16.24 -29.10 -9.39
N ALA A 462 -15.66 -28.61 -10.50
CA ALA A 462 -14.66 -27.56 -10.44
C ALA A 462 -15.30 -26.23 -10.05
N VAL A 463 -14.66 -25.55 -9.10
CA VAL A 463 -14.91 -24.16 -8.71
C VAL A 463 -13.61 -23.39 -8.89
N ILE A 464 -13.65 -22.36 -9.68
CA ILE A 464 -12.47 -21.59 -10.15
C ILE A 464 -12.71 -20.13 -9.81
N THR A 465 -11.72 -19.44 -9.27
CA THR A 465 -11.77 -17.98 -9.15
C THR A 465 -11.08 -17.31 -10.34
N ASP A 466 -11.64 -16.23 -10.84
CA ASP A 466 -10.97 -15.37 -11.81
C ASP A 466 -11.35 -13.89 -11.59
N GLY A 467 -10.48 -12.99 -12.03
CA GLY A 467 -10.74 -11.55 -12.03
C GLY A 467 -11.56 -11.08 -13.23
N TYR A 468 -11.91 -11.96 -14.17
CA TYR A 468 -12.70 -11.62 -15.34
C TYR A 468 -13.45 -12.84 -15.91
N PHE A 469 -14.73 -12.64 -16.17
CA PHE A 469 -15.56 -13.65 -16.84
C PHE A 469 -16.38 -13.01 -17.95
N GLY A 470 -15.92 -13.12 -19.19
CA GLY A 470 -16.53 -12.45 -20.36
C GLY A 470 -17.95 -12.91 -20.69
N ASN A 471 -18.39 -14.08 -20.21
CA ASN A 471 -19.78 -14.53 -20.36
C ASN A 471 -20.64 -14.20 -19.13
N SER A 472 -20.22 -13.29 -18.27
CA SER A 472 -21.02 -12.81 -17.13
C SER A 472 -22.31 -12.14 -17.63
N LYS A 473 -23.36 -12.24 -16.82
CA LYS A 473 -24.63 -11.55 -17.06
C LYS A 473 -24.60 -10.07 -16.68
N ASN A 474 -23.50 -9.60 -16.09
CA ASN A 474 -23.31 -8.20 -15.73
C ASN A 474 -23.31 -7.33 -17.00
N LEU A 475 -24.12 -6.26 -17.01
CA LEU A 475 -24.26 -5.36 -18.15
C LEU A 475 -22.95 -4.61 -18.47
N ILE A 476 -22.13 -4.30 -17.46
CA ILE A 476 -20.84 -3.62 -17.65
C ILE A 476 -19.90 -4.55 -18.43
N THR A 477 -19.79 -5.80 -18.01
CA THR A 477 -18.98 -6.83 -18.70
C THR A 477 -19.47 -7.06 -20.13
N ALA A 478 -20.79 -7.17 -20.32
CA ALA A 478 -21.36 -7.36 -21.66
C ALA A 478 -21.12 -6.17 -22.60
N GLY A 479 -21.20 -4.94 -22.06
CA GLY A 479 -20.87 -3.71 -22.79
C GLY A 479 -19.41 -3.67 -23.23
N PHE A 480 -18.50 -3.97 -22.30
CA PHE A 480 -17.07 -4.05 -22.55
C PHE A 480 -16.72 -5.12 -23.62
N GLU A 481 -17.26 -6.35 -23.48
CA GLU A 481 -17.03 -7.41 -24.46
C GLU A 481 -17.47 -7.00 -25.87
N LYS A 482 -18.65 -6.38 -25.97
CA LYS A 482 -19.16 -5.88 -27.25
C LYS A 482 -18.26 -4.79 -27.83
N GLY A 483 -17.96 -3.74 -27.05
CA GLY A 483 -17.10 -2.64 -27.48
C GLY A 483 -15.70 -3.11 -27.91
N PHE A 484 -15.12 -4.04 -27.14
CA PHE A 484 -13.81 -4.61 -27.45
C PHE A 484 -13.82 -5.43 -28.75
N LYS A 485 -14.86 -6.25 -28.94
CA LYS A 485 -15.03 -7.05 -30.14
C LYS A 485 -15.28 -6.17 -31.37
N ASP A 486 -16.06 -5.12 -31.24
CA ASP A 486 -16.34 -4.18 -32.33
C ASP A 486 -15.06 -3.44 -32.77
N LEU A 487 -14.16 -3.12 -31.82
CA LEU A 487 -12.92 -2.39 -32.08
C LEU A 487 -11.77 -3.29 -32.59
N TYR A 488 -11.63 -4.50 -32.02
CA TYR A 488 -10.46 -5.35 -32.26
C TYR A 488 -10.75 -6.68 -32.95
N ALA A 489 -12.03 -7.00 -33.21
CA ALA A 489 -12.49 -8.27 -33.83
C ALA A 489 -12.05 -9.53 -33.04
N THR A 490 -11.68 -9.40 -31.79
CA THR A 490 -11.24 -10.49 -30.89
C THR A 490 -11.95 -10.37 -29.53
N ARG A 491 -11.94 -11.47 -28.75
CA ARG A 491 -12.43 -11.41 -27.36
C ARG A 491 -11.35 -10.85 -26.44
N PRO A 492 -11.74 -9.99 -25.49
CA PRO A 492 -10.82 -9.55 -24.44
C PRO A 492 -10.55 -10.68 -23.43
N GLY A 493 -9.47 -10.52 -22.67
CA GLY A 493 -9.19 -11.34 -21.49
C GLY A 493 -8.95 -10.47 -20.27
N PHE A 494 -8.49 -11.08 -19.19
CA PHE A 494 -8.29 -10.41 -17.91
C PHE A 494 -7.37 -9.17 -18.00
N LEU A 495 -6.28 -9.22 -18.80
CA LEU A 495 -5.35 -8.10 -18.90
C LEU A 495 -5.96 -6.87 -19.57
N GLU A 496 -6.76 -7.08 -20.59
CA GLU A 496 -7.50 -6.01 -21.26
C GLU A 496 -8.57 -5.41 -20.29
N ALA A 497 -9.28 -6.27 -19.59
CA ALA A 497 -10.32 -5.88 -18.65
C ALA A 497 -9.78 -5.09 -17.45
N ILE A 498 -8.70 -5.57 -16.80
CA ILE A 498 -8.13 -4.89 -15.64
C ILE A 498 -7.48 -3.54 -16.01
N ALA A 499 -6.90 -3.44 -17.19
CA ALA A 499 -6.33 -2.19 -17.68
C ALA A 499 -7.42 -1.17 -18.04
N TYR A 500 -8.55 -1.65 -18.59
CA TYR A 500 -9.74 -0.84 -18.83
C TYR A 500 -10.28 -0.27 -17.50
N ASP A 501 -10.53 -1.12 -16.50
CA ASP A 501 -11.03 -0.68 -15.20
C ASP A 501 -10.07 0.29 -14.51
N THR A 502 -8.75 0.02 -14.57
CA THR A 502 -7.76 0.90 -13.93
C THR A 502 -7.72 2.29 -14.55
N ALA A 503 -7.82 2.37 -15.89
CA ALA A 503 -7.90 3.65 -16.58
C ALA A 503 -9.20 4.39 -16.25
N THR A 504 -10.33 3.67 -16.21
CA THR A 504 -11.63 4.22 -15.85
C THR A 504 -11.61 4.77 -14.42
N ILE A 505 -11.10 4.02 -13.45
CA ILE A 505 -10.97 4.46 -12.05
C ILE A 505 -10.16 5.75 -11.95
N LEU A 506 -8.99 5.82 -12.58
CA LEU A 506 -8.13 7.02 -12.53
C LEU A 506 -8.84 8.26 -13.10
N PHE A 507 -9.50 8.12 -14.24
CA PHE A 507 -10.21 9.23 -14.85
C PHE A 507 -11.47 9.64 -14.08
N GLU A 508 -12.28 8.68 -13.62
CA GLU A 508 -13.49 8.98 -12.85
C GLU A 508 -13.18 9.70 -11.53
N VAL A 509 -12.11 9.27 -10.83
CA VAL A 509 -11.69 9.95 -9.60
C VAL A 509 -11.16 11.34 -9.88
N ALA A 510 -10.40 11.53 -10.95
CA ALA A 510 -9.88 12.85 -11.33
C ALA A 510 -10.94 13.83 -11.81
N LEU A 511 -12.07 13.33 -12.29
CA LEU A 511 -13.23 14.16 -12.68
C LEU A 511 -14.02 14.67 -11.47
N ASP A 512 -13.85 14.07 -10.31
CA ASP A 512 -14.51 14.52 -9.08
C ASP A 512 -14.12 15.98 -8.78
N GLY A 513 -15.09 16.81 -8.53
CA GLY A 513 -14.89 18.25 -8.29
C GLY A 513 -13.99 18.55 -7.09
N ALA A 514 -13.94 17.62 -6.11
CA ALA A 514 -13.08 17.73 -4.92
C ALA A 514 -11.61 17.38 -5.19
N VAL A 515 -11.29 16.76 -6.34
CA VAL A 515 -9.92 16.37 -6.70
C VAL A 515 -9.25 17.51 -7.48
N ASP A 516 -8.36 18.24 -6.83
CA ASP A 516 -7.66 19.40 -7.38
C ASP A 516 -6.14 19.24 -7.43
N SER A 517 -5.61 18.15 -6.87
CA SER A 517 -4.19 17.87 -6.77
C SER A 517 -3.93 16.37 -6.81
N ARG A 518 -2.66 15.96 -7.00
CA ARG A 518 -2.26 14.55 -6.88
C ARG A 518 -2.50 14.00 -5.47
N GLU A 519 -2.37 14.82 -4.45
CA GLU A 519 -2.66 14.43 -3.08
C GLU A 519 -4.16 14.17 -2.87
N SER A 520 -5.03 15.06 -3.35
CA SER A 520 -6.47 14.84 -3.28
C SER A 520 -6.91 13.64 -4.13
N LEU A 521 -6.25 13.36 -5.28
CA LEU A 521 -6.46 12.15 -6.07
C LEU A 521 -6.08 10.89 -5.25
N LYS A 522 -4.90 10.89 -4.60
CA LYS A 522 -4.48 9.82 -3.70
C LYS A 522 -5.53 9.57 -2.60
N ASN A 523 -5.92 10.63 -1.89
CA ASN A 523 -6.88 10.53 -0.80
C ASN A 523 -8.26 10.02 -1.27
N ALA A 524 -8.71 10.44 -2.46
CA ALA A 524 -9.95 9.98 -3.05
C ALA A 524 -9.90 8.49 -3.48
N LEU A 525 -8.75 8.00 -3.91
CA LEU A 525 -8.54 6.58 -4.17
C LEU A 525 -8.57 5.76 -2.87
N GLN A 526 -7.92 6.22 -1.79
CA GLN A 526 -7.87 5.56 -0.47
C GLN A 526 -9.19 5.65 0.31
N GLY A 527 -10.14 6.44 -0.14
CA GLY A 527 -11.40 6.70 0.57
C GLY A 527 -12.40 5.55 0.63
N GLY A 528 -12.03 4.33 0.20
CA GLY A 528 -12.91 3.15 0.21
C GLY A 528 -14.08 3.25 -0.77
N ARG A 529 -14.03 4.16 -1.75
CA ARG A 529 -15.03 4.28 -2.80
C ARG A 529 -15.12 2.97 -3.60
N LEU A 530 -16.34 2.46 -3.76
CA LEU A 530 -16.62 1.30 -4.58
C LEU A 530 -16.66 1.71 -6.06
N PHE A 531 -15.88 1.01 -6.88
CA PHE A 531 -15.86 1.13 -8.33
C PHE A 531 -16.46 -0.13 -8.94
N GLU A 532 -17.61 -0.01 -9.60
CA GLU A 532 -18.19 -1.08 -10.37
C GLU A 532 -17.40 -1.24 -11.67
N GLY A 533 -16.79 -2.41 -11.88
CA GLY A 533 -15.91 -2.65 -13.01
C GLY A 533 -16.22 -3.93 -13.76
N VAL A 534 -15.57 -4.07 -14.89
CA VAL A 534 -15.58 -5.26 -15.75
C VAL A 534 -14.94 -6.46 -15.04
N THR A 535 -13.98 -6.16 -14.14
CA THR A 535 -13.26 -7.16 -13.33
C THR A 535 -13.86 -7.32 -11.92
N GLY A 536 -15.17 -7.02 -11.77
CA GLY A 536 -15.88 -7.02 -10.49
C GLY A 536 -15.74 -5.71 -9.72
N ASN A 537 -16.49 -5.61 -8.63
CA ASN A 537 -16.42 -4.47 -7.73
C ASN A 537 -15.02 -4.32 -7.13
N THR A 538 -14.51 -3.11 -7.14
CA THR A 538 -13.13 -2.82 -6.72
C THR A 538 -13.13 -1.63 -5.77
N TRP A 539 -12.34 -1.67 -4.69
CA TRP A 539 -12.05 -0.52 -3.83
C TRP A 539 -10.64 -0.62 -3.29
N PHE A 540 -10.09 0.51 -2.87
CA PHE A 540 -8.78 0.57 -2.23
C PHE A 540 -8.95 0.93 -0.75
N ASP A 541 -8.19 0.29 0.12
CA ASP A 541 -8.11 0.67 1.51
C ASP A 541 -7.13 1.84 1.75
N ASN A 542 -7.00 2.25 2.99
CA ASN A 542 -6.11 3.35 3.40
C ASN A 542 -4.61 3.07 3.19
N THR A 543 -4.24 1.84 2.88
CA THR A 543 -2.85 1.46 2.53
C THR A 543 -2.61 1.44 1.02
N GLY A 544 -3.64 1.73 0.20
CA GLY A 544 -3.59 1.58 -1.26
C GLY A 544 -3.73 0.14 -1.75
N SER A 545 -3.98 -0.82 -0.83
CA SER A 545 -4.23 -2.22 -1.19
C SER A 545 -5.62 -2.36 -1.80
N VAL A 546 -5.69 -3.16 -2.87
CA VAL A 546 -6.94 -3.37 -3.58
C VAL A 546 -7.75 -4.51 -2.94
N HIS A 547 -9.05 -4.29 -2.88
CA HIS A 547 -10.06 -5.31 -2.61
C HIS A 547 -10.92 -5.49 -3.85
N LYS A 548 -11.19 -6.74 -4.24
CA LYS A 548 -11.98 -7.07 -5.43
C LYS A 548 -12.94 -8.22 -5.14
N GLU A 549 -14.14 -8.10 -5.69
CA GLU A 549 -15.06 -9.22 -5.79
C GLU A 549 -14.69 -10.06 -7.03
N LEU A 550 -14.20 -11.28 -6.80
CA LEU A 550 -13.77 -12.15 -7.88
C LEU A 550 -14.96 -12.97 -8.41
N PHE A 551 -14.91 -13.30 -9.69
CA PHE A 551 -15.85 -14.24 -10.28
C PHE A 551 -15.57 -15.66 -9.81
N LEU A 552 -16.62 -16.35 -9.37
CA LEU A 552 -16.61 -17.78 -9.13
C LEU A 552 -17.21 -18.49 -10.34
N ILE A 553 -16.44 -19.41 -10.90
CA ILE A 553 -16.74 -20.06 -12.17
C ILE A 553 -16.79 -21.58 -11.96
N THR A 554 -17.77 -22.23 -12.53
CA THR A 554 -17.88 -23.69 -12.55
C THR A 554 -17.97 -24.24 -13.98
N VAL A 555 -17.81 -25.55 -14.12
CA VAL A 555 -17.98 -26.25 -15.41
C VAL A 555 -19.31 -26.98 -15.43
N LYS A 556 -20.24 -26.53 -16.26
CA LYS A 556 -21.52 -27.18 -16.49
C LYS A 556 -21.71 -27.45 -17.98
N ARG A 557 -22.08 -28.68 -18.33
CA ARG A 557 -22.37 -29.11 -19.73
C ARG A 557 -21.23 -28.76 -20.71
N GLY A 558 -19.97 -28.89 -20.25
CA GLY A 558 -18.79 -28.61 -21.06
C GLY A 558 -18.53 -27.11 -21.35
N ARG A 559 -19.10 -26.23 -20.54
CA ARG A 559 -18.89 -24.76 -20.62
C ARG A 559 -18.60 -24.19 -19.27
N PHE A 560 -17.84 -23.12 -19.21
CA PHE A 560 -17.68 -22.29 -18.04
C PHE A 560 -18.98 -21.52 -17.78
N MET A 561 -19.39 -21.48 -16.54
CA MET A 561 -20.57 -20.75 -16.08
C MET A 561 -20.25 -20.06 -14.76
N GLU A 562 -20.72 -18.83 -14.62
CA GLU A 562 -20.65 -18.08 -13.37
C GLU A 562 -21.53 -18.73 -12.31
N ILE A 563 -21.02 -18.88 -11.10
CA ILE A 563 -21.78 -19.24 -9.91
C ILE A 563 -22.41 -17.94 -9.42
N SER A 564 -23.74 -17.87 -9.47
CA SER A 564 -24.47 -16.70 -8.92
C SER A 564 -24.32 -16.73 -7.39
N GLN A 565 -23.75 -15.70 -6.84
CA GLN A 565 -23.71 -15.42 -5.41
C GLN A 565 -25.04 -14.84 -4.94
#